data_6d98634df89b7d2c9aae7cd41edd4471
#
_entry.id   6d98634df89b7d2c9aae7cd41edd4471
#
_cell.length_a   1.000
_cell.length_b   1.000
_cell.length_c   1.000
_cell.angle_alpha   90.00
_cell.angle_beta   90.00
_cell.angle_gamma   90.00
#
_symmetry.space_group_name_H-M   'P 1'
#
loop_
_entity.id
_entity.type
_entity.pdbx_description
1 polymer ?
#
loop_
_entity_poly.entity_id
_entity_poly.type
_entity_poly.pdbx_seq_one_letter_code
_entity_poly.pdbx_strand_id
1 'polypeptide(L)'
;AKQYNANGADELLVFDLSDSDEDHEESIDLIKKINRIISIPMVAGGNIRRAEDVKKLLYAGVKRAMLNFSKKVSIDLIKEVSLRFGKEKIAVSLNDFDTLFKQQHLIEQYSSEIVFMHRLDLNSVVNVTEIPCVVVTDTMDESEILRILKSNGVKGVSGMFISSVDMDFNDFKEVCMRAGIKMTSFESMMDFSEFKLNSDGLIPVIVQDYKTNEVLMMAYMNEEAFDHTVKTGRMTYYSRSRNAQWVKGETSGHFQYVKSLSVDCDKDTLLAKVDQVGAACHTGNRSCFYTTIVGTDYDAKNPLQVFESVYNTIVDRILKKVGEEATEIVIAAKNPNPEEIKYEISDFLYHAMVLMVERGVTWEDITSELADR
;
A
#
# COMPACT_ATOMS: atom_id res chain seq x y z
N ALA A 1 6.10 7.51 8.03
CA ALA A 1 5.35 6.53 7.24
C ALA A 1 4.63 5.51 8.11
N LYS A 2 5.32 4.78 9.01
CA LYS A 2 4.68 3.78 9.90
C LYS A 2 3.52 4.38 10.68
N GLN A 3 3.67 5.56 11.22
CA GLN A 3 2.64 6.23 12.02
C GLN A 3 1.41 6.59 11.18
N TYR A 4 1.57 7.14 9.98
CA TYR A 4 0.46 7.40 9.07
C TYR A 4 -0.29 6.11 8.69
N ASN A 5 0.47 5.04 8.38
CA ASN A 5 -0.12 3.72 8.13
C ASN A 5 -0.90 3.19 9.34
N ALA A 6 -0.37 3.36 10.55
CA ALA A 6 -1.01 2.92 11.79
C ALA A 6 -2.23 3.77 12.16
N ASN A 7 -2.21 5.06 11.87
CA ASN A 7 -3.29 6.00 12.20
C ASN A 7 -4.43 6.01 11.17
N GLY A 8 -4.39 5.14 10.14
CA GLY A 8 -5.51 4.97 9.21
C GLY A 8 -5.50 5.90 8.00
N ALA A 9 -4.33 6.44 7.60
CA ALA A 9 -4.19 7.13 6.32
C ALA A 9 -4.52 6.20 5.15
N ASP A 10 -5.15 6.73 4.10
CA ASP A 10 -5.57 5.94 2.94
C ASP A 10 -4.48 5.78 1.90
N GLU A 11 -3.60 6.77 1.77
CA GLU A 11 -2.52 6.81 0.79
C GLU A 11 -1.38 7.72 1.27
N LEU A 12 -0.15 7.42 0.89
CA LEU A 12 1.02 8.24 1.22
C LEU A 12 1.53 8.94 -0.03
N LEU A 13 1.60 10.29 0.01
CA LEU A 13 2.28 11.09 -1.01
C LEU A 13 3.75 11.30 -0.62
N VAL A 14 4.66 11.00 -1.53
CA VAL A 14 6.10 11.17 -1.34
C VAL A 14 6.69 12.02 -2.46
N PHE A 15 7.43 13.04 -2.08
CA PHE A 15 8.11 13.93 -3.03
C PHE A 15 9.61 13.78 -2.89
N ASP A 16 10.24 13.39 -3.98
CA ASP A 16 11.69 13.43 -4.10
C ASP A 16 12.14 14.85 -4.47
N LEU A 17 12.85 15.47 -3.53
CA LEU A 17 13.37 16.83 -3.66
C LEU A 17 14.89 16.83 -3.85
N SER A 18 15.48 15.71 -4.27
CA SER A 18 16.91 15.59 -4.50
C SER A 18 17.41 16.54 -5.60
N ASP A 19 18.61 17.07 -5.41
CA ASP A 19 19.24 18.00 -6.36
C ASP A 19 20.22 17.31 -7.31
N SER A 20 20.69 16.10 -6.96
CA SER A 20 21.64 15.33 -7.76
C SER A 20 21.06 13.96 -8.16
N ASP A 21 21.69 13.33 -9.15
CA ASP A 21 21.30 11.97 -9.58
C ASP A 21 21.65 10.92 -8.49
N GLU A 22 22.70 11.15 -7.70
CA GLU A 22 23.10 10.27 -6.58
C GLU A 22 22.05 10.34 -5.46
N ASP A 23 21.64 11.53 -5.03
CA ASP A 23 20.59 11.72 -4.03
C ASP A 23 19.23 11.18 -4.53
N HIS A 24 18.98 11.21 -5.83
CA HIS A 24 17.79 10.62 -6.43
C HIS A 24 17.78 9.09 -6.26
N GLU A 25 18.90 8.41 -6.50
CA GLU A 25 19.01 6.96 -6.28
C GLU A 25 18.80 6.61 -4.80
N GLU A 26 19.36 7.40 -3.87
CA GLU A 26 19.12 7.22 -2.44
C GLU A 26 17.66 7.42 -2.06
N SER A 27 16.98 8.38 -2.69
CA SER A 27 15.55 8.62 -2.52
C SER A 27 14.71 7.43 -2.99
N ILE A 28 15.05 6.82 -4.13
CA ILE A 28 14.38 5.59 -4.62
C ILE A 28 14.55 4.44 -3.63
N ASP A 29 15.76 4.25 -3.09
CA ASP A 29 16.03 3.22 -2.08
C ASP A 29 15.25 3.48 -0.77
N LEU A 30 15.11 4.73 -0.37
CA LEU A 30 14.29 5.11 0.78
C LEU A 30 12.80 4.81 0.52
N ILE A 31 12.28 5.14 -0.65
CA ILE A 31 10.90 4.84 -1.08
C ILE A 31 10.67 3.32 -1.02
N LYS A 32 11.61 2.52 -1.52
CA LYS A 32 11.55 1.05 -1.44
C LYS A 32 11.53 0.53 0.01
N LYS A 33 12.34 1.11 0.90
CA LYS A 33 12.33 0.79 2.33
C LYS A 33 11.00 1.17 2.99
N ILE A 34 10.43 2.33 2.66
CA ILE A 34 9.13 2.77 3.15
C ILE A 34 8.05 1.79 2.71
N ASN A 35 8.00 1.43 1.42
CA ASN A 35 7.00 0.52 0.87
C ASN A 35 6.97 -0.85 1.56
N ARG A 36 8.13 -1.34 2.04
CA ARG A 36 8.22 -2.61 2.77
C ARG A 36 7.59 -2.60 4.16
N ILE A 37 7.44 -1.43 4.77
CA ILE A 37 7.00 -1.28 6.16
C ILE A 37 5.60 -0.69 6.31
N ILE A 38 4.95 -0.32 5.21
CA ILE A 38 3.57 0.17 5.17
C ILE A 38 2.69 -0.77 4.35
N SER A 39 1.39 -0.73 4.60
CA SER A 39 0.37 -1.47 3.84
C SER A 39 -0.53 -0.57 3.00
N ILE A 40 -0.47 0.74 3.23
CA ILE A 40 -1.21 1.72 2.43
C ILE A 40 -0.48 2.00 1.12
N PRO A 41 -1.21 2.26 0.03
CA PRO A 41 -0.60 2.60 -1.25
C PRO A 41 0.20 3.90 -1.17
N MET A 42 1.19 4.01 -2.04
CA MET A 42 2.06 5.18 -2.13
C MET A 42 2.02 5.77 -3.53
N VAL A 43 1.93 7.10 -3.60
CA VAL A 43 2.14 7.88 -4.81
C VAL A 43 3.43 8.66 -4.62
N ALA A 44 4.37 8.54 -5.54
CA ALA A 44 5.65 9.22 -5.44
C ALA A 44 6.00 9.97 -6.73
N GLY A 45 6.64 11.09 -6.57
CA GLY A 45 7.10 11.92 -7.69
C GLY A 45 8.24 12.84 -7.27
N GLY A 46 8.72 13.62 -8.21
CA GLY A 46 9.87 14.47 -8.05
C GLY A 46 11.06 13.91 -8.83
N ASN A 47 11.86 14.79 -9.36
CA ASN A 47 13.08 14.51 -10.12
C ASN A 47 12.97 13.54 -11.32
N ILE A 48 11.75 13.31 -11.82
CA ILE A 48 11.49 12.47 -12.99
C ILE A 48 11.90 13.23 -14.25
N ARG A 49 12.86 12.70 -15.01
CA ARG A 49 13.41 13.28 -16.25
C ARG A 49 13.25 12.36 -17.45
N ARG A 50 13.11 11.05 -17.25
CA ARG A 50 13.04 9.99 -18.27
C ARG A 50 12.14 8.85 -17.82
N ALA A 51 11.73 8.02 -18.78
CA ALA A 51 10.86 6.86 -18.51
C ALA A 51 11.47 5.86 -17.52
N GLU A 52 12.79 5.78 -17.45
CA GLU A 52 13.50 4.93 -16.50
C GLU A 52 13.29 5.35 -15.04
N ASP A 53 13.17 6.64 -14.76
CA ASP A 53 12.90 7.15 -13.40
C ASP A 53 11.49 6.73 -12.96
N VAL A 54 10.51 6.74 -13.88
CA VAL A 54 9.16 6.19 -13.64
C VAL A 54 9.22 4.69 -13.36
N LYS A 55 9.98 3.91 -14.15
CA LYS A 55 10.18 2.48 -13.94
C LYS A 55 10.74 2.19 -12.56
N LYS A 56 11.79 2.91 -12.14
CA LYS A 56 12.40 2.75 -10.81
C LYS A 56 11.41 3.00 -9.68
N LEU A 57 10.60 4.05 -9.75
CA LEU A 57 9.55 4.33 -8.77
C LEU A 57 8.51 3.20 -8.70
N LEU A 58 8.01 2.74 -9.83
CA LEU A 58 7.06 1.64 -9.88
C LEU A 58 7.64 0.33 -9.31
N TYR A 59 8.89 0.03 -9.59
CA TYR A 59 9.61 -1.14 -9.04
C TYR A 59 9.97 -0.98 -7.56
N ALA A 60 10.09 0.26 -7.07
CA ALA A 60 10.17 0.52 -5.63
C ALA A 60 8.84 0.25 -4.90
N GLY A 61 7.77 -0.05 -5.65
CA GLY A 61 6.47 -0.47 -5.15
C GLY A 61 5.46 0.66 -5.00
N VAL A 62 5.68 1.84 -5.62
CA VAL A 62 4.66 2.88 -5.63
C VAL A 62 3.47 2.47 -6.49
N LYS A 63 2.28 2.85 -6.06
CA LYS A 63 1.05 2.60 -6.81
C LYS A 63 0.97 3.43 -8.08
N ARG A 64 1.42 4.71 -7.99
CA ARG A 64 1.51 5.65 -9.09
C ARG A 64 2.78 6.48 -9.02
N ALA A 65 3.40 6.67 -10.18
CA ALA A 65 4.45 7.67 -10.36
C ALA A 65 3.80 9.00 -10.75
N MET A 66 4.21 10.09 -10.11
CA MET A 66 3.60 11.40 -10.26
C MET A 66 4.50 12.35 -11.08
N LEU A 67 4.04 12.75 -12.25
CA LEU A 67 4.71 13.65 -13.15
C LEU A 67 4.39 15.12 -12.83
N ASN A 68 5.41 15.96 -12.70
CA ASN A 68 5.24 17.39 -12.43
C ASN A 68 4.97 18.18 -13.71
N PHE A 69 3.74 18.57 -13.95
CA PHE A 69 3.33 19.30 -15.17
C PHE A 69 3.73 20.80 -15.20
N SER A 70 4.38 21.30 -14.15
CA SER A 70 5.11 22.57 -14.24
C SER A 70 6.42 22.43 -15.04
N LYS A 71 6.85 21.21 -15.36
CA LYS A 71 8.06 20.93 -16.15
C LYS A 71 7.68 20.37 -17.51
N LYS A 72 8.19 21.00 -18.59
CA LYS A 72 7.93 20.57 -19.96
C LYS A 72 8.34 19.11 -20.20
N VAL A 73 9.46 18.69 -19.64
CA VAL A 73 9.95 17.30 -19.73
C VAL A 73 8.88 16.29 -19.28
N SER A 74 8.17 16.55 -18.19
CA SER A 74 7.11 15.66 -17.70
C SER A 74 5.90 15.61 -18.64
N ILE A 75 5.58 16.75 -19.30
CA ILE A 75 4.49 16.83 -20.29
C ILE A 75 4.85 16.02 -21.54
N ASP A 76 6.09 16.12 -22.00
CA ASP A 76 6.58 15.38 -23.18
C ASP A 76 6.65 13.86 -22.90
N LEU A 77 6.92 13.48 -21.65
CA LEU A 77 7.13 12.09 -21.22
C LEU A 77 5.83 11.30 -20.96
N ILE A 78 4.72 11.97 -20.62
CA ILE A 78 3.53 11.29 -20.10
C ILE A 78 2.96 10.24 -21.05
N LYS A 79 2.95 10.51 -22.35
CA LYS A 79 2.45 9.59 -23.38
C LYS A 79 3.25 8.29 -23.39
N GLU A 80 4.57 8.40 -23.39
CA GLU A 80 5.49 7.27 -23.42
C GLU A 80 5.28 6.38 -22.19
N VAL A 81 5.33 6.97 -20.98
CA VAL A 81 5.23 6.19 -19.73
C VAL A 81 3.84 5.60 -19.51
N SER A 82 2.79 6.31 -19.94
CA SER A 82 1.42 5.79 -19.84
C SER A 82 1.19 4.62 -20.81
N LEU A 83 1.73 4.66 -22.01
CA LEU A 83 1.65 3.53 -22.93
C LEU A 83 2.49 2.34 -22.49
N ARG A 84 3.62 2.59 -21.82
CA ARG A 84 4.52 1.54 -21.33
C ARG A 84 4.03 0.87 -20.05
N PHE A 85 3.50 1.63 -19.10
CA PHE A 85 3.19 1.14 -17.75
C PHE A 85 1.69 1.10 -17.42
N GLY A 86 0.84 1.70 -18.25
CA GLY A 86 -0.59 1.86 -18.01
C GLY A 86 -0.92 3.21 -17.37
N LYS A 87 -2.02 3.84 -17.82
CA LYS A 87 -2.43 5.16 -17.30
C LYS A 87 -2.81 5.13 -15.82
N GLU A 88 -3.25 3.97 -15.31
CA GLU A 88 -3.59 3.76 -13.89
C GLU A 88 -2.36 3.84 -12.96
N LYS A 89 -1.15 3.76 -13.53
CA LYS A 89 0.13 3.90 -12.82
C LYS A 89 0.68 5.33 -12.83
N ILE A 90 -0.01 6.26 -13.51
CA ILE A 90 0.47 7.63 -13.70
C ILE A 90 -0.48 8.60 -12.99
N ALA A 91 0.09 9.47 -12.17
CA ALA A 91 -0.54 10.67 -11.64
C ALA A 91 0.17 11.91 -12.20
N VAL A 92 -0.50 13.06 -12.17
CA VAL A 92 0.11 14.35 -12.55
C VAL A 92 -0.03 15.34 -11.39
N SER A 93 1.01 16.13 -11.14
CA SER A 93 0.90 17.26 -10.21
C SER A 93 0.80 18.58 -10.97
N LEU A 94 -0.09 19.46 -10.50
CA LEU A 94 -0.40 20.76 -11.10
C LEU A 94 -0.32 21.85 -10.04
N ASN A 95 0.22 23.02 -10.45
CA ASN A 95 0.28 24.20 -9.58
C ASN A 95 -0.83 25.24 -9.90
N ASP A 96 -1.46 25.14 -11.05
CA ASP A 96 -2.44 26.10 -11.53
C ASP A 96 -3.47 25.46 -12.50
N PHE A 97 -4.58 26.17 -12.71
CA PHE A 97 -5.64 25.75 -13.63
C PHE A 97 -5.31 25.96 -15.10
N ASP A 98 -4.50 26.94 -15.40
CA ASP A 98 -4.13 27.23 -16.79
C ASP A 98 -3.41 26.03 -17.41
N THR A 99 -2.56 25.39 -16.63
CA THR A 99 -1.88 24.15 -17.05
C THR A 99 -2.89 23.00 -17.24
N LEU A 100 -3.89 22.86 -16.35
CA LEU A 100 -4.95 21.89 -16.54
C LEU A 100 -5.71 22.12 -17.84
N PHE A 101 -6.18 23.34 -18.09
CA PHE A 101 -6.90 23.68 -19.33
C PHE A 101 -6.10 23.41 -20.59
N LYS A 102 -4.83 23.82 -20.59
CA LYS A 102 -3.95 23.65 -21.75
C LYS A 102 -3.61 22.19 -22.05
N GLN A 103 -3.56 21.35 -21.01
CA GLN A 103 -3.11 19.96 -21.10
C GLN A 103 -4.23 18.94 -20.81
N GLN A 104 -5.50 19.38 -20.70
CA GLN A 104 -6.63 18.56 -20.30
C GLN A 104 -6.70 17.23 -21.05
N HIS A 105 -6.69 17.28 -22.38
CA HIS A 105 -6.79 16.09 -23.22
C HIS A 105 -5.65 15.08 -22.94
N LEU A 106 -4.44 15.60 -22.74
CA LEU A 106 -3.28 14.77 -22.45
C LEU A 106 -3.40 14.10 -21.07
N ILE A 107 -3.82 14.87 -20.07
CA ILE A 107 -4.03 14.40 -18.70
C ILE A 107 -5.11 13.33 -18.66
N GLU A 108 -6.26 13.57 -19.29
CA GLU A 108 -7.39 12.63 -19.30
C GLU A 108 -7.07 11.34 -20.06
N GLN A 109 -6.26 11.41 -21.10
CA GLN A 109 -5.88 10.25 -21.88
C GLN A 109 -4.84 9.39 -21.19
N TYR A 110 -3.86 10.01 -20.49
CA TYR A 110 -2.64 9.33 -20.06
C TYR A 110 -2.40 9.31 -18.54
N SER A 111 -3.31 9.84 -17.72
CA SER A 111 -3.21 9.74 -16.26
C SER A 111 -4.52 9.31 -15.60
N SER A 112 -4.43 8.86 -14.38
CA SER A 112 -5.58 8.40 -13.58
C SER A 112 -5.86 9.26 -12.36
N GLU A 113 -5.01 10.24 -12.07
CA GLU A 113 -5.11 11.07 -10.88
C GLU A 113 -4.43 12.41 -11.09
N ILE A 114 -5.02 13.45 -10.51
CA ILE A 114 -4.47 14.79 -10.46
C ILE A 114 -4.16 15.15 -9.00
N VAL A 115 -2.96 15.67 -8.75
CA VAL A 115 -2.55 16.23 -7.46
C VAL A 115 -2.35 17.73 -7.61
N PHE A 116 -3.22 18.53 -7.02
CA PHE A 116 -3.06 19.98 -6.96
C PHE A 116 -2.17 20.39 -5.79
N MET A 117 -1.07 21.06 -6.09
CA MET A 117 0.00 21.37 -5.13
C MET A 117 -0.24 22.64 -4.29
N HIS A 118 -1.29 23.39 -4.59
CA HIS A 118 -1.63 24.63 -3.87
C HIS A 118 -3.15 24.80 -3.80
N ARG A 119 -3.57 25.68 -2.89
CA ARG A 119 -4.96 26.09 -2.77
C ARG A 119 -5.43 26.72 -4.08
N LEU A 120 -6.41 26.09 -4.70
CA LEU A 120 -7.06 26.56 -5.91
C LEU A 120 -8.50 26.94 -5.61
N ASP A 121 -9.11 27.82 -6.42
CA ASP A 121 -10.56 27.99 -6.40
C ASP A 121 -11.21 26.72 -6.97
N LEU A 122 -11.55 25.80 -6.07
CA LEU A 122 -12.05 24.47 -6.40
C LEU A 122 -13.40 24.49 -7.16
N ASN A 123 -14.16 25.59 -7.08
CA ASN A 123 -15.38 25.73 -7.88
C ASN A 123 -15.11 25.72 -9.39
N SER A 124 -13.88 26.03 -9.78
CA SER A 124 -13.43 26.03 -11.17
C SER A 124 -12.96 24.63 -11.65
N VAL A 125 -12.54 23.72 -10.76
CA VAL A 125 -12.05 22.36 -11.11
C VAL A 125 -13.16 21.44 -11.58
N VAL A 126 -14.29 21.53 -10.91
CA VAL A 126 -15.42 20.58 -11.00
C VAL A 126 -15.98 20.41 -12.39
N ASN A 127 -15.82 21.42 -13.24
CA ASN A 127 -16.40 21.43 -14.59
C ASN A 127 -15.38 21.14 -15.69
N VAL A 128 -14.12 20.82 -15.33
CA VAL A 128 -13.02 20.72 -16.31
C VAL A 128 -12.60 19.28 -16.55
N THR A 129 -12.63 18.42 -15.55
CA THR A 129 -12.16 17.04 -15.70
C THR A 129 -12.93 16.05 -14.84
N GLU A 130 -13.06 14.81 -15.33
CA GLU A 130 -13.64 13.68 -14.57
C GLU A 130 -12.56 12.91 -13.78
N ILE A 131 -11.27 13.24 -13.96
CA ILE A 131 -10.18 12.58 -13.23
C ILE A 131 -10.24 12.98 -11.75
N PRO A 132 -10.19 12.01 -10.82
CA PRO A 132 -10.20 12.29 -9.40
C PRO A 132 -8.98 13.11 -8.97
N CYS A 133 -9.24 14.09 -8.11
CA CYS A 133 -8.25 15.06 -7.66
C CYS A 133 -7.91 14.88 -6.17
N VAL A 134 -6.64 14.98 -5.85
CA VAL A 134 -6.13 15.18 -4.49
C VAL A 134 -5.65 16.63 -4.36
N VAL A 135 -6.01 17.30 -3.29
CA VAL A 135 -5.61 18.68 -3.04
C VAL A 135 -4.58 18.72 -1.91
N VAL A 136 -3.42 19.26 -2.20
CA VAL A 136 -2.39 19.55 -1.18
C VAL A 136 -2.60 21.00 -0.71
N THR A 137 -2.76 21.20 0.58
CA THR A 137 -3.05 22.51 1.16
C THR A 137 -2.21 22.78 2.41
N ASP A 138 -1.92 24.04 2.66
CA ASP A 138 -1.21 24.53 3.83
C ASP A 138 -2.16 25.00 4.95
N THR A 139 -3.47 24.94 4.74
CA THR A 139 -4.44 25.31 5.77
C THR A 139 -4.37 24.39 6.99
N MET A 140 -4.54 24.99 8.18
CA MET A 140 -4.72 24.29 9.45
C MET A 140 -6.19 24.36 9.92
N ASP A 141 -7.10 24.91 9.12
CA ASP A 141 -8.52 25.02 9.43
C ASP A 141 -9.29 23.80 8.97
N GLU A 142 -9.79 23.01 9.93
CA GLU A 142 -10.61 21.82 9.69
C GLU A 142 -11.85 22.14 8.84
N SER A 143 -12.50 23.29 9.09
CA SER A 143 -13.69 23.69 8.32
C SER A 143 -13.38 23.88 6.84
N GLU A 144 -12.20 24.39 6.53
CA GLU A 144 -11.74 24.55 5.16
C GLU A 144 -11.41 23.21 4.52
N ILE A 145 -10.76 22.29 5.25
CA ILE A 145 -10.51 20.93 4.78
C ILE A 145 -11.82 20.21 4.43
N LEU A 146 -12.82 20.31 5.31
CA LEU A 146 -14.15 19.74 5.05
C LEU A 146 -14.82 20.36 3.81
N ARG A 147 -14.65 21.67 3.59
CA ARG A 147 -15.14 22.35 2.39
C ARG A 147 -14.44 21.85 1.13
N ILE A 148 -13.13 21.66 1.18
CA ILE A 148 -12.34 21.09 0.06
C ILE A 148 -12.85 19.67 -0.27
N LEU A 149 -12.99 18.80 0.73
CA LEU A 149 -13.45 17.42 0.56
C LEU A 149 -14.90 17.32 0.04
N LYS A 150 -15.74 18.34 0.27
CA LYS A 150 -17.10 18.41 -0.28
C LYS A 150 -17.13 18.82 -1.76
N SER A 151 -16.04 19.34 -2.28
CA SER A 151 -15.98 19.74 -3.69
C SER A 151 -16.03 18.52 -4.59
N ASN A 152 -16.88 18.59 -5.61
CA ASN A 152 -17.02 17.50 -6.57
C ASN A 152 -15.68 17.20 -7.27
N GLY A 153 -15.37 15.94 -7.57
CA GLY A 153 -14.10 15.53 -8.17
C GLY A 153 -12.92 15.44 -7.20
N VAL A 154 -13.03 15.99 -5.98
CA VAL A 154 -11.99 15.84 -4.95
C VAL A 154 -12.18 14.50 -4.24
N LYS A 155 -11.18 13.62 -4.37
CA LYS A 155 -11.17 12.31 -3.71
C LYS A 155 -10.38 12.30 -2.39
N GLY A 156 -9.58 13.34 -2.15
CA GLY A 156 -8.73 13.38 -0.96
C GLY A 156 -8.00 14.70 -0.78
N VAL A 157 -7.46 14.87 0.39
CA VAL A 157 -6.64 16.02 0.78
C VAL A 157 -5.32 15.56 1.39
N SER A 158 -4.30 16.40 1.25
CA SER A 158 -3.01 16.26 1.90
C SER A 158 -2.50 17.63 2.31
N GLY A 159 -1.37 17.70 3.00
CA GLY A 159 -0.75 18.96 3.41
C GLY A 159 -0.63 19.10 4.92
N MET A 160 -0.46 20.32 5.42
CA MET A 160 0.00 20.56 6.80
C MET A 160 -0.94 19.98 7.87
N PHE A 161 -2.25 20.21 7.76
CA PHE A 161 -3.23 19.68 8.71
C PHE A 161 -3.21 18.15 8.74
N ILE A 162 -3.25 17.52 7.56
CA ILE A 162 -3.30 16.08 7.39
C ILE A 162 -1.96 15.41 7.75
N SER A 163 -0.82 16.08 7.53
CA SER A 163 0.51 15.54 7.83
C SER A 163 0.94 15.74 9.28
N SER A 164 0.05 16.24 10.16
CA SER A 164 0.32 16.31 11.59
C SER A 164 0.64 14.91 12.14
N VAL A 165 1.68 14.82 12.96
CA VAL A 165 2.18 13.55 13.53
C VAL A 165 1.13 12.91 14.44
N ASP A 166 0.30 13.71 15.10
CA ASP A 166 -0.71 13.27 16.05
C ASP A 166 -2.09 13.05 15.42
N MET A 167 -2.20 13.21 14.08
CA MET A 167 -3.45 13.02 13.36
C MET A 167 -3.93 11.59 13.46
N ASP A 168 -5.13 11.38 14.01
CA ASP A 168 -5.88 10.15 13.90
C ASP A 168 -6.85 10.27 12.71
N PHE A 169 -6.52 9.56 11.63
CA PHE A 169 -7.31 9.64 10.39
C PHE A 169 -8.68 8.98 10.55
N ASN A 170 -8.83 8.00 11.45
CA ASN A 170 -10.13 7.36 11.65
C ASN A 170 -11.08 8.31 12.37
N ASP A 171 -10.60 9.02 13.40
CA ASP A 171 -11.39 10.06 14.07
C ASP A 171 -11.76 11.18 13.09
N PHE A 172 -10.82 11.59 12.25
CA PHE A 172 -11.09 12.61 11.23
C PHE A 172 -12.08 12.13 10.16
N LYS A 173 -12.01 10.86 9.75
CA LYS A 173 -13.01 10.27 8.84
C LYS A 173 -14.41 10.29 9.46
N GLU A 174 -14.54 10.08 10.77
CA GLU A 174 -15.82 10.24 11.44
C GLU A 174 -16.35 11.67 11.39
N VAL A 175 -15.47 12.68 11.58
CA VAL A 175 -15.83 14.09 11.41
C VAL A 175 -16.31 14.34 9.98
N CYS A 176 -15.61 13.81 8.98
CA CYS A 176 -16.01 13.90 7.58
C CYS A 176 -17.39 13.28 7.32
N MET A 177 -17.63 12.07 7.82
CA MET A 177 -18.93 11.38 7.67
C MET A 177 -20.07 12.16 8.33
N ARG A 178 -19.86 12.69 9.55
CA ARG A 178 -20.83 13.56 10.22
C ARG A 178 -21.10 14.84 9.42
N ALA A 179 -20.11 15.33 8.70
CA ALA A 179 -20.25 16.47 7.78
C ALA A 179 -20.92 16.11 6.44
N GLY A 180 -21.32 14.85 6.23
CA GLY A 180 -21.96 14.36 5.00
C GLY A 180 -20.98 14.07 3.86
N ILE A 181 -19.68 13.90 4.15
CA ILE A 181 -18.68 13.52 3.17
C ILE A 181 -18.57 11.99 3.15
N LYS A 182 -18.68 11.40 1.96
CA LYS A 182 -18.53 9.96 1.79
C LYS A 182 -17.07 9.57 1.95
N MET A 183 -16.77 8.79 2.98
CA MET A 183 -15.43 8.26 3.24
C MET A 183 -15.34 6.78 2.87
N THR A 184 -14.13 6.32 2.59
CA THR A 184 -13.85 4.89 2.49
C THR A 184 -13.90 4.31 3.90
N SER A 185 -15.00 3.62 4.22
CA SER A 185 -15.19 2.89 5.46
C SER A 185 -15.50 1.43 5.14
N PHE A 186 -15.30 0.55 6.10
CA PHE A 186 -15.84 -0.79 6.00
C PHE A 186 -17.37 -0.71 6.11
N GLU A 187 -18.06 -1.41 5.21
CA GLU A 187 -19.49 -1.64 5.34
C GLU A 187 -19.67 -3.13 5.63
N SER A 188 -20.48 -3.44 6.65
CA SER A 188 -20.85 -4.83 6.91
C SER A 188 -21.88 -5.28 5.87
N MET A 189 -21.69 -6.47 5.32
CA MET A 189 -22.67 -7.13 4.44
C MET A 189 -23.75 -7.86 5.23
N MET A 190 -23.65 -7.87 6.55
CA MET A 190 -24.54 -8.60 7.46
C MET A 190 -24.84 -7.76 8.70
N ASP A 191 -26.08 -7.85 9.17
CA ASP A 191 -26.46 -7.27 10.46
C ASP A 191 -25.98 -8.17 11.63
N PHE A 192 -25.67 -7.55 12.78
CA PHE A 192 -25.25 -8.30 13.96
C PHE A 192 -26.29 -9.33 14.43
N SER A 193 -27.58 -9.03 14.23
CA SER A 193 -28.70 -9.92 14.55
C SER A 193 -28.74 -11.23 13.74
N GLU A 194 -27.93 -11.32 12.67
CA GLU A 194 -27.84 -12.55 11.86
C GLU A 194 -26.86 -13.57 12.46
N PHE A 195 -26.05 -13.17 13.43
CA PHE A 195 -25.09 -14.06 14.08
C PHE A 195 -25.75 -14.90 15.16
N LYS A 196 -25.25 -16.13 15.36
CA LYS A 196 -25.60 -16.98 16.47
C LYS A 196 -24.75 -16.61 17.68
N LEU A 197 -25.34 -15.90 18.62
CA LEU A 197 -24.67 -15.46 19.82
C LEU A 197 -24.66 -16.54 20.87
N ASN A 198 -23.68 -16.52 21.78
CA ASN A 198 -23.67 -17.34 22.98
C ASN A 198 -24.72 -16.87 23.97
N SER A 199 -24.82 -17.56 25.14
CA SER A 199 -25.79 -17.25 26.21
C SER A 199 -25.66 -15.83 26.78
N ASP A 200 -24.50 -15.20 26.61
CA ASP A 200 -24.21 -13.84 27.10
C ASP A 200 -24.48 -12.75 26.03
N GLY A 201 -25.04 -13.14 24.88
CA GLY A 201 -25.26 -12.22 23.75
C GLY A 201 -24.00 -11.81 23.05
N LEU A 202 -22.94 -12.61 23.08
CA LEU A 202 -21.63 -12.31 22.51
C LEU A 202 -21.28 -13.30 21.40
N ILE A 203 -20.51 -12.81 20.42
CA ILE A 203 -19.88 -13.65 19.40
C ILE A 203 -18.37 -13.74 19.67
N PRO A 204 -17.75 -14.94 19.65
CA PRO A 204 -16.31 -15.07 19.69
C PRO A 204 -15.68 -14.59 18.40
N VAL A 205 -14.48 -13.99 18.50
CA VAL A 205 -13.69 -13.56 17.37
C VAL A 205 -12.26 -14.09 17.47
N ILE A 206 -11.85 -14.87 16.49
CA ILE A 206 -10.48 -15.32 16.31
C ILE A 206 -9.74 -14.22 15.54
N VAL A 207 -8.60 -13.78 16.07
CA VAL A 207 -7.81 -12.70 15.47
C VAL A 207 -6.53 -13.28 14.88
N GLN A 208 -6.32 -13.02 13.61
CA GLN A 208 -5.21 -13.54 12.81
C GLN A 208 -4.43 -12.40 12.17
N ASP A 209 -3.12 -12.48 12.19
CA ASP A 209 -2.27 -11.55 11.42
C ASP A 209 -2.49 -11.76 9.92
N TYR A 210 -2.76 -10.67 9.17
CA TYR A 210 -3.12 -10.78 7.76
C TYR A 210 -1.93 -11.14 6.85
N LYS A 211 -0.69 -10.87 7.28
CA LYS A 211 0.54 -11.19 6.52
C LYS A 211 1.01 -12.61 6.78
N THR A 212 1.02 -13.02 8.05
CA THR A 212 1.62 -14.28 8.48
C THR A 212 0.61 -15.40 8.62
N ASN A 213 -0.69 -15.09 8.70
CA ASN A 213 -1.77 -15.97 9.09
C ASN A 213 -1.60 -16.60 10.50
N GLU A 214 -0.71 -16.05 11.33
CA GLU A 214 -0.56 -16.43 12.73
C GLU A 214 -1.81 -16.05 13.52
N VAL A 215 -2.35 -16.98 14.30
CA VAL A 215 -3.44 -16.69 15.23
C VAL A 215 -2.88 -15.92 16.42
N LEU A 216 -3.35 -14.70 16.61
CA LEU A 216 -2.83 -13.77 17.60
C LEU A 216 -3.54 -13.88 18.95
N MET A 217 -4.85 -13.93 18.93
CA MET A 217 -5.68 -13.99 20.14
C MET A 217 -7.11 -14.40 19.81
N MET A 218 -7.90 -14.64 20.86
CA MET A 218 -9.34 -14.77 20.79
C MET A 218 -9.97 -13.81 21.80
N ALA A 219 -11.07 -13.19 21.40
CA ALA A 219 -11.86 -12.29 22.26
C ALA A 219 -13.36 -12.42 21.94
N TYR A 220 -14.18 -11.54 22.52
CA TYR A 220 -15.62 -11.51 22.28
C TYR A 220 -16.06 -10.12 21.84
N MET A 221 -17.14 -10.08 21.04
CA MET A 221 -17.82 -8.85 20.65
C MET A 221 -19.29 -8.94 21.02
N ASN A 222 -19.86 -7.83 21.46
CA ASN A 222 -21.28 -7.54 21.42
C ASN A 222 -21.56 -6.67 20.17
N GLU A 223 -22.82 -6.35 19.91
CA GLU A 223 -23.24 -5.54 18.75
C GLU A 223 -22.48 -4.22 18.67
N GLU A 224 -22.40 -3.49 19.77
CA GLU A 224 -21.75 -2.19 19.83
C GLU A 224 -20.23 -2.27 19.54
N ALA A 225 -19.55 -3.33 19.99
CA ALA A 225 -18.13 -3.57 19.68
C ALA A 225 -17.93 -3.95 18.20
N PHE A 226 -18.85 -4.71 17.64
CA PHE A 226 -18.85 -5.05 16.21
C PHE A 226 -19.05 -3.80 15.35
N ASP A 227 -20.09 -3.01 15.63
CA ASP A 227 -20.38 -1.78 14.90
C ASP A 227 -19.24 -0.77 14.98
N HIS A 228 -18.64 -0.61 16.18
CA HIS A 228 -17.48 0.25 16.33
C HIS A 228 -16.27 -0.27 15.52
N THR A 229 -16.06 -1.58 15.50
CA THR A 229 -14.98 -2.19 14.70
C THR A 229 -15.19 -1.95 13.21
N VAL A 230 -16.39 -2.17 12.70
CA VAL A 230 -16.74 -1.94 11.28
C VAL A 230 -16.57 -0.46 10.93
N LYS A 231 -17.09 0.42 11.78
CA LYS A 231 -17.06 1.87 11.53
C LYS A 231 -15.65 2.45 11.53
N THR A 232 -14.80 2.02 12.49
CA THR A 232 -13.48 2.64 12.71
C THR A 232 -12.32 1.89 12.05
N GLY A 233 -12.55 0.64 11.64
CA GLY A 233 -11.49 -0.25 11.19
C GLY A 233 -10.52 -0.68 12.30
N ARG A 234 -10.83 -0.39 13.57
CA ARG A 234 -10.05 -0.78 14.75
C ARG A 234 -10.76 -1.86 15.51
N MET A 235 -10.05 -2.94 15.84
CA MET A 235 -10.63 -4.03 16.61
C MET A 235 -11.07 -3.54 17.99
N THR A 236 -12.36 -3.65 18.23
CA THR A 236 -13.02 -3.34 19.50
C THR A 236 -13.65 -4.60 20.03
N TYR A 237 -13.50 -4.84 21.31
CA TYR A 237 -13.94 -6.06 21.98
C TYR A 237 -14.81 -5.76 23.18
N TYR A 238 -15.54 -6.76 23.60
CA TYR A 238 -16.27 -6.76 24.85
C TYR A 238 -15.57 -7.61 25.92
N SER A 239 -15.20 -6.97 27.03
CA SER A 239 -14.58 -7.66 28.16
C SER A 239 -15.65 -8.21 29.12
N ARG A 240 -15.79 -9.52 29.15
CA ARG A 240 -16.75 -10.20 30.09
C ARG A 240 -16.44 -9.88 31.54
N SER A 241 -15.18 -9.84 31.94
CA SER A 241 -14.77 -9.59 33.32
C SER A 241 -14.97 -8.14 33.76
N ARG A 242 -14.83 -7.17 32.83
CA ARG A 242 -15.02 -5.74 33.12
C ARG A 242 -16.42 -5.26 32.79
N ASN A 243 -17.21 -6.08 32.10
CA ASN A 243 -18.51 -5.71 31.56
C ASN A 243 -18.48 -4.39 30.77
N ALA A 244 -17.47 -4.24 29.92
CA ALA A 244 -17.21 -3.00 29.19
C ALA A 244 -16.51 -3.28 27.85
N GLN A 245 -16.74 -2.38 26.92
CA GLN A 245 -15.98 -2.37 25.69
C GLN A 245 -14.55 -1.89 25.89
N TRP A 246 -13.68 -2.26 24.96
CA TRP A 246 -12.32 -1.75 24.89
C TRP A 246 -11.77 -1.82 23.47
N VAL A 247 -11.16 -0.74 23.02
CA VAL A 247 -10.44 -0.70 21.75
C VAL A 247 -9.06 -1.31 21.95
N LYS A 248 -8.70 -2.28 21.13
CA LYS A 248 -7.39 -2.91 21.21
C LYS A 248 -6.28 -1.91 20.89
N GLY A 249 -5.38 -1.72 21.84
CA GLY A 249 -4.27 -0.79 21.70
C GLY A 249 -4.49 0.60 22.28
N GLU A 250 -5.69 0.96 22.71
CA GLU A 250 -6.01 2.28 23.25
C GLU A 250 -5.04 2.74 24.36
N THR A 251 -4.67 1.83 25.25
CA THR A 251 -3.73 2.13 26.35
C THR A 251 -2.28 1.80 26.03
N SER A 252 -2.03 0.75 25.21
CA SER A 252 -0.69 0.22 24.97
C SER A 252 -0.05 0.71 23.68
N GLY A 253 -0.81 1.34 22.77
CA GLY A 253 -0.38 1.63 21.40
C GLY A 253 -0.33 0.41 20.48
N HIS A 254 -0.66 -0.81 20.99
CA HIS A 254 -0.62 -2.04 20.20
C HIS A 254 -1.97 -2.28 19.50
N PHE A 255 -2.30 -1.41 18.56
CA PHE A 255 -3.55 -1.45 17.80
C PHE A 255 -3.65 -2.68 16.88
N GLN A 256 -4.89 -3.01 16.55
CA GLN A 256 -5.25 -4.00 15.53
C GLN A 256 -6.14 -3.35 14.49
N TYR A 257 -5.61 -3.18 13.28
CA TYR A 257 -6.35 -2.59 12.16
C TYR A 257 -6.95 -3.68 11.29
N VAL A 258 -8.26 -3.61 11.09
CA VAL A 258 -9.02 -4.60 10.31
C VAL A 258 -8.58 -4.58 8.86
N LYS A 259 -8.30 -5.75 8.31
CA LYS A 259 -8.14 -5.98 6.86
C LYS A 259 -9.33 -6.74 6.28
N SER A 260 -9.88 -7.69 7.03
CA SER A 260 -11.14 -8.33 6.71
C SER A 260 -11.79 -8.92 7.96
N LEU A 261 -13.12 -8.97 7.96
CA LEU A 261 -13.94 -9.74 8.88
C LEU A 261 -14.68 -10.79 8.07
N SER A 262 -14.70 -12.00 8.55
CA SER A 262 -15.45 -13.12 7.98
C SER A 262 -16.19 -13.86 9.10
N VAL A 263 -17.30 -14.47 8.77
CA VAL A 263 -18.05 -15.33 9.68
C VAL A 263 -17.93 -16.78 9.20
N ASP A 264 -17.96 -17.72 10.11
CA ASP A 264 -17.96 -19.15 9.77
C ASP A 264 -19.30 -19.63 9.20
N CYS A 265 -19.37 -20.91 8.82
CA CYS A 265 -20.50 -21.46 8.05
C CYS A 265 -21.82 -21.49 8.82
N ASP A 266 -21.81 -21.55 10.14
CA ASP A 266 -23.01 -21.57 10.97
C ASP A 266 -23.21 -20.29 11.79
N LYS A 267 -22.41 -19.27 11.49
CA LYS A 267 -22.53 -17.88 11.95
C LYS A 267 -22.34 -17.70 13.47
N ASP A 268 -21.53 -18.54 14.11
CA ASP A 268 -21.30 -18.47 15.54
C ASP A 268 -19.89 -18.01 15.93
N THR A 269 -19.00 -17.79 14.95
CA THR A 269 -17.62 -17.36 15.17
C THR A 269 -17.14 -16.41 14.09
N LEU A 270 -16.48 -15.32 14.48
CA LEU A 270 -15.84 -14.38 13.56
C LEU A 270 -14.35 -14.69 13.39
N LEU A 271 -13.83 -14.52 12.18
CA LEU A 271 -12.41 -14.46 11.88
C LEU A 271 -12.05 -13.04 11.44
N ALA A 272 -11.23 -12.37 12.24
CA ALA A 272 -10.68 -11.06 11.92
C ALA A 272 -9.24 -11.20 11.44
N LYS A 273 -8.96 -10.80 10.20
CA LYS A 273 -7.59 -10.59 9.73
C LYS A 273 -7.19 -9.15 9.98
N VAL A 274 -6.10 -8.95 10.71
CA VAL A 274 -5.68 -7.62 11.19
C VAL A 274 -4.22 -7.33 10.87
N ASP A 275 -3.91 -6.05 10.74
CA ASP A 275 -2.54 -5.55 10.81
C ASP A 275 -2.22 -5.25 12.28
N GLN A 276 -1.40 -6.11 12.88
CA GLN A 276 -1.06 -6.03 14.30
C GLN A 276 0.14 -5.10 14.53
N VAL A 277 -0.08 -4.04 15.28
CA VAL A 277 1.01 -3.19 15.79
C VAL A 277 1.54 -3.74 17.10
N GLY A 278 2.83 -4.08 17.14
CA GLY A 278 3.47 -4.60 18.35
C GLY A 278 2.92 -5.96 18.81
N ALA A 279 2.88 -6.16 20.14
CA ALA A 279 2.43 -7.41 20.75
C ALA A 279 0.90 -7.48 20.87
N ALA A 280 0.30 -8.61 20.48
CA ALA A 280 -1.13 -8.83 20.71
C ALA A 280 -1.42 -9.18 22.19
N CYS A 281 -0.52 -9.93 22.83
CA CYS A 281 -0.68 -10.34 24.22
C CYS A 281 -0.29 -9.24 25.22
N HIS A 282 -1.04 -9.14 26.32
CA HIS A 282 -0.71 -8.22 27.43
C HIS A 282 0.61 -8.55 28.14
N THR A 283 1.12 -9.77 27.98
CA THR A 283 2.42 -10.20 28.50
C THR A 283 3.60 -9.74 27.65
N GLY A 284 3.34 -9.05 26.52
CA GLY A 284 4.38 -8.63 25.57
C GLY A 284 4.70 -9.64 24.48
N ASN A 285 4.09 -10.84 24.51
CA ASN A 285 4.23 -11.81 23.41
C ASN A 285 3.41 -11.41 22.18
N ARG A 286 3.91 -11.76 20.99
CA ARG A 286 3.22 -11.47 19.74
C ARG A 286 1.85 -12.11 19.67
N SER A 287 1.72 -13.38 20.07
CA SER A 287 0.47 -14.13 20.16
C SER A 287 0.14 -14.48 21.60
N CYS A 288 -1.15 -14.66 21.91
CA CYS A 288 -1.61 -15.23 23.18
C CYS A 288 -1.40 -16.75 23.26
N PHE A 289 -1.17 -17.42 22.12
CA PHE A 289 -1.05 -18.88 22.02
C PHE A 289 0.42 -19.34 22.04
N TYR A 290 1.18 -18.86 23.02
CA TYR A 290 2.61 -19.17 23.16
C TYR A 290 2.93 -20.35 24.08
N THR A 291 1.93 -20.93 24.75
CA THR A 291 2.09 -22.11 25.61
C THR A 291 1.60 -23.36 24.90
N THR A 292 2.52 -24.26 24.57
CA THR A 292 2.18 -25.55 23.96
C THR A 292 1.71 -26.53 25.02
N ILE A 293 0.53 -27.13 24.86
CA ILE A 293 -0.02 -28.14 25.75
C ILE A 293 0.33 -29.55 25.25
N VAL A 294 0.20 -29.77 23.94
CA VAL A 294 0.58 -31.01 23.25
C VAL A 294 1.32 -30.62 22.00
N GLY A 295 2.55 -31.05 21.86
CA GLY A 295 3.38 -30.81 20.67
C GLY A 295 4.14 -32.08 20.35
N THR A 296 4.22 -32.44 19.08
CA THR A 296 5.29 -33.24 18.54
C THR A 296 6.37 -32.28 18.08
N ASP A 297 7.59 -32.75 17.78
CA ASP A 297 8.66 -31.95 17.14
C ASP A 297 8.29 -31.51 15.70
N TYR A 298 7.01 -31.15 15.50
CA TYR A 298 6.53 -30.52 14.30
C TYR A 298 6.99 -29.06 14.35
N ASP A 299 8.18 -28.88 13.81
CA ASP A 299 8.71 -27.53 13.51
C ASP A 299 7.83 -26.93 12.40
N ALA A 300 6.70 -26.38 12.79
CA ALA A 300 5.87 -25.54 11.95
C ALA A 300 6.68 -24.26 11.71
N LYS A 301 7.77 -24.37 10.92
CA LYS A 301 8.42 -23.20 10.36
C LYS A 301 7.35 -22.38 9.72
N ASN A 302 7.08 -21.21 10.30
CA ASN A 302 6.24 -20.21 9.66
C ASN A 302 6.64 -20.17 8.18
N PRO A 303 5.72 -20.44 7.22
CA PRO A 303 6.05 -20.41 5.80
C PRO A 303 6.82 -19.14 5.39
N LEU A 304 6.58 -18.00 6.08
CA LEU A 304 7.34 -16.77 5.89
C LEU A 304 8.75 -16.82 6.45
N GLN A 305 9.00 -17.52 7.57
CA GLN A 305 10.37 -17.74 8.06
C GLN A 305 11.14 -18.71 7.16
N VAL A 306 10.44 -19.70 6.59
CA VAL A 306 11.02 -20.53 5.51
C VAL A 306 11.25 -19.67 4.28
N PHE A 307 10.30 -18.82 3.88
CA PHE A 307 10.48 -17.87 2.77
C PHE A 307 11.58 -16.85 3.06
N GLU A 308 11.68 -16.27 4.27
CA GLU A 308 12.76 -15.37 4.65
C GLU A 308 14.13 -16.06 4.72
N SER A 309 14.20 -17.30 5.20
CA SER A 309 15.44 -18.07 5.19
C SER A 309 15.84 -18.49 3.77
N VAL A 310 14.89 -18.84 2.94
CA VAL A 310 15.08 -19.19 1.52
C VAL A 310 15.37 -17.91 0.71
N TYR A 311 14.64 -16.80 0.95
CA TYR A 311 14.84 -15.51 0.28
C TYR A 311 16.17 -14.82 0.64
N ASN A 312 16.77 -15.18 1.76
CA ASN A 312 18.08 -14.69 2.17
C ASN A 312 19.25 -15.56 1.68
N THR A 313 18.98 -16.67 0.99
CA THR A 313 20.06 -17.43 0.35
C THR A 313 20.60 -16.66 -0.87
N ILE A 314 21.89 -16.82 -1.13
CA ILE A 314 22.54 -16.22 -2.31
C ILE A 314 21.82 -16.68 -3.58
N VAL A 315 21.40 -17.95 -3.64
CA VAL A 315 20.70 -18.55 -4.80
C VAL A 315 19.37 -17.87 -5.08
N ASP A 316 18.57 -17.54 -4.05
CA ASP A 316 17.26 -16.91 -4.27
C ASP A 316 17.37 -15.47 -4.74
N ARG A 317 18.41 -14.75 -4.31
CA ARG A 317 18.73 -13.43 -4.86
C ARG A 317 19.08 -13.52 -6.35
N ILE A 318 19.84 -14.53 -6.73
CA ILE A 318 20.21 -14.79 -8.12
C ILE A 318 18.97 -15.17 -8.93
N LEU A 319 18.15 -16.13 -8.44
CA LEU A 319 16.92 -16.56 -9.10
C LEU A 319 15.90 -15.41 -9.29
N LYS A 320 15.79 -14.53 -8.28
CA LYS A 320 14.98 -13.34 -8.40
C LYS A 320 15.46 -12.45 -9.54
N LYS A 321 16.78 -12.22 -9.61
CA LYS A 321 17.37 -11.41 -10.67
C LYS A 321 17.18 -12.04 -12.04
N VAL A 322 17.43 -13.32 -12.19
CA VAL A 322 17.17 -14.05 -13.46
C VAL A 322 15.70 -13.91 -13.90
N GLY A 323 14.74 -13.96 -12.97
CA GLY A 323 13.32 -13.76 -13.27
C GLY A 323 12.98 -12.30 -13.66
N GLU A 324 13.58 -11.32 -12.98
CA GLU A 324 13.42 -9.90 -13.31
C GLU A 324 13.94 -9.61 -14.73
N GLU A 325 15.18 -9.98 -15.03
CA GLU A 325 15.81 -9.74 -16.33
C GLU A 325 15.11 -10.48 -17.48
N ALA A 326 14.64 -11.72 -17.24
CA ALA A 326 13.84 -12.43 -18.23
C ALA A 326 12.53 -11.68 -18.58
N THR A 327 11.90 -11.07 -17.60
CA THR A 327 10.70 -10.24 -17.80
C THR A 327 11.04 -8.95 -18.55
N GLU A 328 12.19 -8.35 -18.27
CA GLU A 328 12.66 -7.12 -18.92
C GLU A 328 13.00 -7.37 -20.39
N ILE A 329 13.58 -8.53 -20.77
CA ILE A 329 13.74 -8.95 -22.15
C ILE A 329 12.40 -9.00 -22.90
N VAL A 330 11.34 -9.54 -22.28
CA VAL A 330 10.00 -9.60 -22.90
C VAL A 330 9.44 -8.18 -23.15
N ILE A 331 9.70 -7.26 -22.23
CA ILE A 331 9.28 -5.87 -22.36
C ILE A 331 10.10 -5.17 -23.45
N ALA A 332 11.42 -5.30 -23.41
CA ALA A 332 12.33 -4.71 -24.40
C ALA A 332 12.08 -5.24 -25.82
N ALA A 333 11.70 -6.51 -25.97
CA ALA A 333 11.36 -7.10 -27.26
C ALA A 333 10.13 -6.46 -27.95
N LYS A 334 9.30 -5.75 -27.20
CA LYS A 334 8.16 -4.98 -27.74
C LYS A 334 8.53 -3.55 -28.10
N ASN A 335 9.71 -3.11 -27.74
CA ASN A 335 10.22 -1.77 -28.04
C ASN A 335 11.00 -1.79 -29.36
N PRO A 336 10.84 -0.79 -30.27
CA PRO A 336 11.55 -0.76 -31.53
C PRO A 336 13.06 -0.47 -31.43
N ASN A 337 13.57 -0.17 -30.22
CA ASN A 337 14.99 0.11 -30.00
C ASN A 337 15.81 -1.18 -29.75
N PRO A 338 16.65 -1.64 -30.69
CA PRO A 338 17.43 -2.86 -30.53
C PRO A 338 18.51 -2.79 -29.43
N GLU A 339 18.93 -1.59 -29.01
CA GLU A 339 19.91 -1.45 -27.93
C GLU A 339 19.32 -1.82 -26.56
N GLU A 340 18.02 -1.61 -26.34
CA GLU A 340 17.36 -2.02 -25.10
C GLU A 340 17.33 -3.54 -24.93
N ILE A 341 16.94 -4.27 -25.97
CA ILE A 341 16.90 -5.74 -25.88
C ILE A 341 18.31 -6.32 -25.71
N LYS A 342 19.33 -5.72 -26.34
CA LYS A 342 20.72 -6.11 -26.15
C LYS A 342 21.17 -5.93 -24.71
N TYR A 343 20.78 -4.80 -24.07
CA TYR A 343 21.10 -4.50 -22.69
C TYR A 343 20.46 -5.53 -21.76
N GLU A 344 19.15 -5.75 -21.86
CA GLU A 344 18.42 -6.69 -21.00
C GLU A 344 18.87 -8.17 -21.18
N ILE A 345 19.21 -8.58 -22.41
CA ILE A 345 19.80 -9.90 -22.67
C ILE A 345 21.16 -10.02 -21.98
N SER A 346 21.96 -8.97 -21.97
CA SER A 346 23.29 -8.98 -21.33
C SER A 346 23.18 -9.13 -19.82
N ASP A 347 22.24 -8.42 -19.19
CA ASP A 347 21.98 -8.51 -17.77
C ASP A 347 21.41 -9.89 -17.38
N PHE A 348 20.48 -10.42 -18.17
CA PHE A 348 19.98 -11.79 -17.99
C PHE A 348 21.11 -12.81 -18.04
N LEU A 349 21.97 -12.76 -19.08
CA LEU A 349 23.09 -13.67 -19.22
C LEU A 349 24.09 -13.55 -18.07
N TYR A 350 24.35 -12.32 -17.59
CA TYR A 350 25.19 -12.12 -16.43
C TYR A 350 24.65 -12.87 -15.20
N HIS A 351 23.38 -12.69 -14.86
CA HIS A 351 22.75 -13.35 -13.71
C HIS A 351 22.60 -14.87 -13.92
N ALA A 352 22.37 -15.31 -15.15
CA ALA A 352 22.36 -16.72 -15.50
C ALA A 352 23.74 -17.37 -15.30
N MET A 353 24.83 -16.70 -15.71
CA MET A 353 26.20 -17.16 -15.47
C MET A 353 26.54 -17.26 -13.99
N VAL A 354 26.10 -16.27 -13.18
CA VAL A 354 26.29 -16.33 -11.72
C VAL A 354 25.55 -17.54 -11.14
N LEU A 355 24.33 -17.83 -11.61
CA LEU A 355 23.60 -19.04 -11.20
C LEU A 355 24.30 -20.33 -11.62
N MET A 356 24.85 -20.39 -12.84
CA MET A 356 25.62 -21.53 -13.34
C MET A 356 26.82 -21.81 -12.44
N VAL A 357 27.60 -20.79 -12.09
CA VAL A 357 28.76 -20.92 -11.18
C VAL A 357 28.32 -21.46 -9.81
N GLU A 358 27.25 -20.92 -9.24
CA GLU A 358 26.69 -21.33 -7.95
C GLU A 358 26.21 -22.81 -7.98
N ARG A 359 25.76 -23.30 -9.13
CA ARG A 359 25.26 -24.66 -9.31
C ARG A 359 26.28 -25.63 -9.93
N GLY A 360 27.49 -25.16 -10.22
CA GLY A 360 28.55 -25.96 -10.81
C GLY A 360 28.26 -26.40 -12.25
N VAL A 361 27.46 -25.60 -12.97
CA VAL A 361 27.13 -25.83 -14.40
C VAL A 361 28.09 -25.01 -15.25
N THR A 362 28.66 -25.63 -16.28
CA THR A 362 29.62 -25.00 -17.20
C THR A 362 28.96 -24.54 -18.50
N TRP A 363 29.65 -23.70 -19.27
CA TRP A 363 29.21 -23.35 -20.63
C TRP A 363 29.22 -24.58 -21.57
N GLU A 364 30.18 -25.50 -21.37
CA GLU A 364 30.26 -26.75 -22.11
C GLU A 364 29.02 -27.59 -21.90
N ASP A 365 28.50 -27.68 -20.67
CA ASP A 365 27.26 -28.37 -20.34
C ASP A 365 26.06 -27.75 -21.09
N ILE A 366 25.96 -26.42 -21.07
CA ILE A 366 24.86 -25.72 -21.76
C ILE A 366 24.95 -25.85 -23.28
N THR A 367 26.15 -25.71 -23.84
CA THR A 367 26.32 -25.82 -25.30
C THR A 367 26.13 -27.25 -25.80
N SER A 368 26.50 -28.26 -25.00
CA SER A 368 26.22 -29.66 -25.29
C SER A 368 24.71 -29.93 -25.35
N GLU A 369 23.97 -29.48 -24.32
CA GLU A 369 22.50 -29.62 -24.27
C GLU A 369 21.80 -28.89 -25.42
N LEU A 370 22.32 -27.72 -25.83
CA LEU A 370 21.78 -26.97 -26.97
C LEU A 370 22.07 -27.67 -28.32
N ALA A 371 23.19 -28.38 -28.43
CA ALA A 371 23.54 -29.13 -29.63
C ALA A 371 22.68 -30.38 -29.83
N ASP A 372 22.14 -30.93 -28.74
CA ASP A 372 21.27 -32.11 -28.74
C ASP A 372 19.78 -31.76 -29.00
N ARG A 373 19.44 -30.49 -29.12
CA ARG A 373 18.08 -29.99 -29.44
C ARG A 373 17.94 -29.67 -30.93
#